data_dbd247625bd6ba1134c2392ba6577d9c
#
_entry.id   dbd247625bd6ba1134c2392ba6577d9c
#
_cell.length_a   1.000
_cell.length_b   1.000
_cell.length_c   1.000
_cell.angle_alpha   90.00
_cell.angle_beta   90.00
_cell.angle_gamma   90.00
#
_symmetry.space_group_name_H-M   'P 1'
#
loop_
_entity.id
_entity.type
_entity.pdbx_description
1 polymer ?
#
loop_
_entity_poly.entity_id
_entity_poly.type
_entity_poly.pdbx_seq_one_letter_code
_entity_poly.pdbx_strand_id
1 'polypeptide(L)'
;MKSFPLPARPVGSAVPANHDEFSDGFSIEGKLNGSRGWFDQETKQGYNRHGKFASNHNLMADMILGAGIKSRFVDCEIMGQRTKTGKGTIVVMDAFDPANPKPYAERMKEIEHLEAVTFDVPQNKLLRFVRLAHHKINSIWEEMNFQNNKAGEVVWEGFVMKALDDAKYPFITNPNYCSPSWQKQRIRW
;
A
#
# COMPACT_ATOMS: atom_id res chain seq x y z
N MET A 1 -4.21 17.40 22.55
CA MET A 1 -3.45 16.45 21.72
C MET A 1 -3.76 16.74 20.27
N LYS A 2 -2.77 17.03 19.43
CA LYS A 2 -3.00 17.09 17.98
C LYS A 2 -3.34 15.66 17.53
N SER A 3 -4.55 15.44 17.00
CA SER A 3 -4.94 14.16 16.44
C SER A 3 -4.11 13.96 15.15
N PHE A 4 -3.14 13.06 15.18
CA PHE A 4 -2.44 12.67 13.97
C PHE A 4 -3.39 11.83 13.11
N PRO A 5 -3.45 12.11 11.80
CA PRO A 5 -4.17 11.26 10.89
C PRO A 5 -3.50 9.88 10.82
N LEU A 6 -4.26 8.84 11.08
CA LEU A 6 -3.78 7.47 10.95
C LEU A 6 -4.39 6.85 9.70
N PRO A 7 -3.60 6.19 8.86
CA PRO A 7 -4.14 5.55 7.68
C PRO A 7 -5.08 4.41 8.08
N ALA A 8 -6.23 4.35 7.43
CA ALA A 8 -7.20 3.29 7.62
C ALA A 8 -6.59 1.90 7.38
N ARG A 9 -7.06 0.92 8.12
CA ARG A 9 -6.70 -0.48 7.88
C ARG A 9 -7.75 -1.13 7.00
N PRO A 10 -7.34 -2.07 6.13
CA PRO A 10 -8.32 -2.91 5.44
C PRO A 10 -9.03 -3.82 6.45
N VAL A 11 -10.31 -4.06 6.23
CA VAL A 11 -11.10 -5.04 6.98
C VAL A 11 -10.44 -6.42 6.81
N GLY A 12 -10.48 -7.22 7.86
CA GLY A 12 -9.90 -8.57 7.85
C GLY A 12 -10.54 -9.49 6.81
N SER A 13 -9.77 -10.44 6.32
CA SER A 13 -10.15 -11.29 5.21
C SER A 13 -11.33 -12.20 5.49
N ALA A 14 -12.42 -11.98 4.79
CA ALA A 14 -13.09 -13.11 4.17
C ALA A 14 -12.27 -13.49 2.92
N VAL A 15 -12.01 -14.76 2.68
CA VAL A 15 -11.63 -15.22 1.34
C VAL A 15 -12.87 -14.93 0.50
N PRO A 16 -12.85 -14.01 -0.47
CA PRO A 16 -14.00 -13.86 -1.33
C PRO A 16 -14.16 -15.21 -2.03
N ALA A 17 -15.26 -15.86 -1.78
CA ALA A 17 -15.60 -17.09 -2.50
C ALA A 17 -15.76 -16.82 -4.00
N ASN A 18 -15.89 -15.55 -4.37
CA ASN A 18 -16.03 -15.08 -5.74
C ASN A 18 -15.27 -13.77 -5.94
N HIS A 19 -14.17 -13.81 -6.67
CA HIS A 19 -13.40 -12.62 -7.05
C HIS A 19 -14.17 -11.70 -8.00
N ASP A 20 -15.22 -12.18 -8.64
CA ASP A 20 -16.04 -11.41 -9.59
C ASP A 20 -16.79 -10.27 -8.89
N GLU A 21 -17.08 -10.39 -7.58
CA GLU A 21 -17.67 -9.31 -6.77
C GLU A 21 -16.81 -8.05 -6.72
N PHE A 22 -15.51 -8.17 -7.02
CA PHE A 22 -14.56 -7.04 -6.99
C PHE A 22 -14.16 -6.55 -8.38
N SER A 23 -14.83 -7.03 -9.47
CA SER A 23 -14.39 -6.77 -10.84
C SER A 23 -14.47 -5.30 -11.26
N ASP A 24 -15.56 -4.60 -10.93
CA ASP A 24 -15.88 -3.30 -11.54
C ASP A 24 -15.70 -2.09 -10.62
N GLY A 25 -15.93 -2.24 -9.34
CA GLY A 25 -15.88 -1.15 -8.35
C GLY A 25 -14.59 -1.07 -7.53
N PHE A 26 -13.64 -1.99 -7.72
CA PHE A 26 -12.45 -2.12 -6.88
C PHE A 26 -11.15 -2.14 -7.66
N SER A 27 -10.11 -1.60 -7.05
CA SER A 27 -8.72 -1.90 -7.40
C SER A 27 -8.26 -3.11 -6.59
N ILE A 28 -7.74 -4.11 -7.28
CA ILE A 28 -7.08 -5.26 -6.64
C ILE A 28 -5.59 -5.06 -6.77
N GLU A 29 -4.88 -5.09 -5.66
CA GLU A 29 -3.45 -4.85 -5.59
C GLU A 29 -2.76 -5.97 -4.82
N GLY A 30 -1.49 -6.22 -5.13
CA GLY A 30 -0.68 -7.13 -4.36
C GLY A 30 -0.43 -6.60 -2.94
N LYS A 31 -0.35 -7.52 -1.97
CA LYS A 31 -0.01 -7.20 -0.59
C LYS A 31 1.38 -7.69 -0.25
N LEU A 32 2.30 -6.76 -0.08
CA LEU A 32 3.67 -7.03 0.36
C LEU A 32 3.75 -7.23 1.88
N ASN A 33 4.76 -7.98 2.32
CA ASN A 33 5.10 -8.20 3.72
C ASN A 33 6.18 -7.22 4.21
N GLY A 34 5.89 -5.95 4.11
CA GLY A 34 6.75 -4.90 4.61
C GLY A 34 6.23 -4.29 5.91
N SER A 35 6.64 -3.06 6.14
CA SER A 35 6.15 -2.23 7.24
C SER A 35 5.45 -1.01 6.68
N ARG A 36 4.15 -0.88 6.95
CA ARG A 36 3.39 0.28 6.50
C ARG A 36 3.88 1.54 7.19
N GLY A 37 4.17 2.55 6.39
CA GLY A 37 4.48 3.91 6.81
C GLY A 37 3.69 4.92 6.01
N TRP A 38 3.65 6.14 6.49
CA TRP A 38 3.12 7.27 5.75
C TRP A 38 4.01 8.49 5.95
N PHE A 39 4.10 9.32 4.93
CA PHE A 39 4.99 10.47 4.89
C PHE A 39 4.18 11.74 4.72
N ASP A 40 4.41 12.73 5.58
CA ASP A 40 3.86 14.07 5.46
C ASP A 40 4.89 14.97 4.76
N GLN A 41 4.62 15.33 3.52
CA GLN A 41 5.51 16.13 2.70
C GLN A 41 5.65 17.59 3.19
N GLU A 42 4.63 18.12 3.86
CA GLU A 42 4.65 19.47 4.42
C GLU A 42 5.62 19.57 5.59
N THR A 43 5.55 18.63 6.53
CA THR A 43 6.46 18.55 7.69
C THR A 43 7.75 17.81 7.39
N LYS A 44 7.84 17.15 6.23
CA LYS A 44 8.94 16.27 5.82
C LYS A 44 9.20 15.14 6.82
N GLN A 45 8.15 14.59 7.41
CA GLN A 45 8.24 13.58 8.47
C GLN A 45 7.56 12.28 8.07
N GLY A 46 8.24 11.17 8.37
CA GLY A 46 7.75 9.82 8.18
C GLY A 46 7.21 9.22 9.47
N TYR A 47 6.09 8.53 9.39
CA TYR A 47 5.39 7.91 10.52
C TYR A 47 5.10 6.44 10.24
N ASN A 48 5.06 5.64 11.28
CA ASN A 48 4.60 4.27 11.19
C ASN A 48 3.05 4.20 11.28
N ARG A 49 2.49 3.01 11.12
CA ARG A 49 1.03 2.76 11.18
C ARG A 49 0.35 3.18 12.49
N HIS A 50 1.12 3.48 13.53
CA HIS A 50 0.61 3.91 14.84
C HIS A 50 0.75 5.41 15.07
N GLY A 51 1.17 6.17 14.02
CA GLY A 51 1.39 7.61 14.12
C GLY A 51 2.64 8.00 14.91
N LYS A 52 3.52 7.04 15.21
CA LYS A 52 4.82 7.31 15.81
C LYS A 52 5.84 7.57 14.73
N PHE A 53 6.85 8.37 15.05
CA PHE A 53 7.97 8.63 14.15
C PHE A 53 8.56 7.32 13.63
N ALA A 54 8.73 7.22 12.30
CA ALA A 54 9.24 6.00 11.68
C ALA A 54 10.78 5.93 11.79
N SER A 55 11.32 4.78 12.14
CA SER A 55 12.78 4.54 12.11
C SER A 55 13.37 4.72 10.69
N ASN A 56 12.54 4.56 9.65
CA ASN A 56 12.92 4.73 8.24
C ASN A 56 12.61 6.13 7.71
N HIS A 57 12.44 7.10 8.57
CA HIS A 57 12.09 8.47 8.19
C HIS A 57 13.03 9.06 7.12
N ASN A 58 14.36 8.92 7.28
CA ASN A 58 15.32 9.43 6.31
C ASN A 58 15.14 8.76 4.94
N LEU A 59 15.02 7.44 4.91
CA LEU A 59 14.76 6.71 3.66
C LEU A 59 13.48 7.20 2.96
N MET A 60 12.40 7.44 3.73
CA MET A 60 11.15 7.97 3.19
C MET A 60 11.35 9.38 2.62
N ALA A 61 12.05 10.25 3.35
CA ALA A 61 12.34 11.60 2.91
C ALA A 61 13.18 11.61 1.61
N ASP A 62 14.26 10.83 1.57
CA ASP A 62 15.16 10.75 0.43
C ASP A 62 14.48 10.26 -0.85
N MET A 63 13.53 9.33 -0.72
CA MET A 63 12.86 8.73 -1.87
C MET A 63 11.60 9.48 -2.30
N ILE A 64 10.81 10.00 -1.37
CA ILE A 64 9.50 10.60 -1.66
C ILE A 64 9.63 12.08 -2.02
N LEU A 65 10.50 12.82 -1.32
CA LEU A 65 10.74 14.23 -1.65
C LEU A 65 11.43 14.31 -3.03
N GLY A 66 10.83 15.00 -3.95
CA GLY A 66 11.35 15.10 -5.32
C GLY A 66 10.82 14.03 -6.28
N ALA A 67 10.02 13.07 -5.82
CA ALA A 67 9.38 12.07 -6.68
C ALA A 67 8.22 12.62 -7.53
N GLY A 68 7.90 13.91 -7.44
CA GLY A 68 6.84 14.54 -8.22
C GLY A 68 5.42 14.32 -7.70
N ILE A 69 5.27 13.69 -6.52
CA ILE A 69 3.98 13.50 -5.85
C ILE A 69 3.58 14.84 -5.23
N LYS A 70 2.37 15.31 -5.55
CA LYS A 70 1.88 16.64 -5.13
C LYS A 70 1.03 16.60 -3.86
N SER A 71 0.38 15.48 -3.60
CA SER A 71 -0.45 15.29 -2.41
C SER A 71 0.38 15.41 -1.13
N ARG A 72 -0.20 16.00 -0.11
CA ARG A 72 0.48 16.19 1.17
C ARG A 72 0.96 14.89 1.79
N PHE A 73 0.11 13.86 1.78
CA PHE A 73 0.42 12.57 2.43
C PHE A 73 0.66 11.46 1.42
N VAL A 74 1.70 10.68 1.66
CA VAL A 74 2.04 9.48 0.87
C VAL A 74 1.99 8.27 1.80
N ASP A 75 1.11 7.31 1.49
CA ASP A 75 1.01 6.03 2.21
C ASP A 75 1.80 4.97 1.47
N CYS A 76 2.63 4.22 2.16
CA CYS A 76 3.55 3.30 1.53
C CYS A 76 3.83 2.05 2.37
N GLU A 77 4.31 1.01 1.71
CA GLU A 77 4.91 -0.16 2.31
C GLU A 77 6.43 -0.08 2.20
N ILE A 78 7.14 -0.23 3.32
CA ILE A 78 8.60 -0.14 3.41
C ILE A 78 9.16 -1.55 3.55
N MET A 79 9.95 -1.97 2.56
CA MET A 79 10.54 -3.29 2.51
C MET A 79 11.86 -3.37 3.28
N GLY A 80 12.23 -4.59 3.71
CA GLY A 80 13.51 -4.84 4.38
C GLY A 80 13.48 -4.88 5.90
N GLN A 81 12.30 -4.70 6.53
CA GLN A 81 12.14 -4.88 7.98
C GLN A 81 11.62 -6.27 8.37
N ARG A 82 10.77 -6.85 7.55
CA ARG A 82 10.15 -8.17 7.76
C ARG A 82 10.67 -9.22 6.81
N THR A 83 11.18 -8.78 5.68
CA THR A 83 11.77 -9.63 4.63
C THR A 83 13.14 -9.08 4.26
N LYS A 84 14.02 -9.92 3.74
CA LYS A 84 15.30 -9.49 3.16
C LYS A 84 15.12 -8.97 1.73
N THR A 85 14.14 -9.53 1.01
CA THR A 85 13.79 -9.13 -0.35
C THR A 85 13.31 -7.69 -0.39
N GLY A 86 13.76 -6.94 -1.38
CA GLY A 86 13.36 -5.55 -1.58
C GLY A 86 13.91 -4.58 -0.53
N LYS A 87 14.95 -4.93 0.22
CA LYS A 87 15.51 -4.06 1.28
C LYS A 87 15.76 -2.65 0.78
N GLY A 88 15.25 -1.66 1.52
CA GLY A 88 15.36 -0.24 1.18
C GLY A 88 14.37 0.23 0.10
N THR A 89 13.49 -0.63 -0.40
CA THR A 89 12.45 -0.24 -1.35
C THR A 89 11.21 0.27 -0.62
N ILE A 90 10.64 1.33 -1.17
CA ILE A 90 9.35 1.89 -0.76
C ILE A 90 8.36 1.67 -1.89
N VAL A 91 7.21 1.08 -1.58
CA VAL A 91 6.12 0.91 -2.56
C VAL A 91 4.95 1.79 -2.15
N VAL A 92 4.67 2.81 -2.96
CA VAL A 92 3.58 3.75 -2.71
C VAL A 92 2.24 3.06 -2.94
N MET A 93 1.37 3.14 -1.95
CA MET A 93 0.03 2.55 -1.95
C MET A 93 -1.06 3.57 -2.24
N ASP A 94 -0.83 4.83 -1.86
CA ASP A 94 -1.77 5.92 -2.03
C ASP A 94 -1.07 7.27 -1.85
N ALA A 95 -1.62 8.31 -2.48
CA ALA A 95 -1.21 9.69 -2.27
C ALA A 95 -2.46 10.56 -2.11
N PHE A 96 -2.56 11.34 -1.04
CA PHE A 96 -3.81 11.99 -0.69
C PHE A 96 -3.62 13.29 0.08
N ASP A 97 -4.60 14.17 -0.08
CA ASP A 97 -4.70 15.42 0.66
C ASP A 97 -6.09 15.51 1.31
N PRO A 98 -6.18 15.58 2.65
CA PRO A 98 -7.47 15.73 3.33
C PRO A 98 -8.17 17.03 3.05
N ALA A 99 -7.42 18.08 2.71
CA ALA A 99 -8.00 19.37 2.34
C ALA A 99 -8.65 19.34 0.95
N ASN A 100 -8.27 18.34 0.13
CA ASN A 100 -8.81 18.13 -1.22
C ASN A 100 -9.06 16.65 -1.47
N PRO A 101 -10.11 16.06 -0.84
CA PRO A 101 -10.40 14.64 -0.96
C PRO A 101 -10.79 14.27 -2.38
N LYS A 102 -10.15 13.22 -2.93
CA LYS A 102 -10.40 12.67 -4.26
C LYS A 102 -10.71 11.18 -4.16
N PRO A 103 -11.51 10.64 -5.10
CA PRO A 103 -11.68 9.20 -5.25
C PRO A 103 -10.35 8.47 -5.40
N TYR A 104 -10.27 7.22 -4.95
CA TYR A 104 -9.06 6.42 -5.04
C TYR A 104 -8.52 6.32 -6.48
N ALA A 105 -9.42 6.14 -7.45
CA ALA A 105 -9.05 6.09 -8.86
C ALA A 105 -8.34 7.37 -9.36
N GLU A 106 -8.69 8.53 -8.83
CA GLU A 106 -8.03 9.79 -9.17
C GLU A 106 -6.69 9.96 -8.45
N ARG A 107 -6.61 9.53 -7.19
CA ARG A 107 -5.38 9.59 -6.41
C ARG A 107 -4.28 8.74 -7.03
N MET A 108 -4.64 7.56 -7.57
CA MET A 108 -3.70 6.67 -8.23
C MET A 108 -3.07 7.28 -9.49
N LYS A 109 -3.77 8.14 -10.21
CA LYS A 109 -3.21 8.86 -11.38
C LYS A 109 -2.02 9.72 -11.01
N GLU A 110 -1.99 10.25 -9.80
CA GLU A 110 -0.89 11.11 -9.34
C GLU A 110 0.44 10.35 -9.23
N ILE A 111 0.40 9.06 -9.00
CA ILE A 111 1.59 8.21 -8.84
C ILE A 111 1.86 7.30 -10.04
N GLU A 112 1.10 7.43 -11.13
CA GLU A 112 1.26 6.60 -12.33
C GLU A 112 2.63 6.72 -13.00
N HIS A 113 3.32 7.84 -12.82
CA HIS A 113 4.66 8.06 -13.33
C HIS A 113 5.75 7.26 -12.59
N LEU A 114 5.47 6.74 -11.40
CA LEU A 114 6.40 5.87 -10.69
C LEU A 114 6.45 4.49 -11.34
N GLU A 115 7.63 3.87 -11.30
CA GLU A 115 7.81 2.50 -11.77
C GLU A 115 6.89 1.53 -10.99
N ALA A 116 6.28 0.60 -11.71
CA ALA A 116 5.39 -0.40 -11.13
C ALA A 116 6.19 -1.48 -10.38
N VAL A 117 5.73 -1.88 -9.20
CA VAL A 117 6.28 -3.05 -8.53
C VAL A 117 5.94 -4.32 -9.34
N THR A 118 6.92 -5.13 -9.58
CA THR A 118 6.81 -6.47 -10.17
C THR A 118 6.90 -7.54 -9.09
N PHE A 119 6.70 -8.80 -9.47
CA PHE A 119 6.81 -9.91 -8.51
C PHE A 119 8.22 -10.06 -7.96
N ASP A 120 9.25 -9.73 -8.73
CA ASP A 120 10.63 -9.62 -8.26
C ASP A 120 10.86 -8.20 -7.73
N VAL A 121 10.79 -8.04 -6.41
CA VAL A 121 10.87 -6.73 -5.76
C VAL A 121 12.33 -6.29 -5.66
N PRO A 122 12.77 -5.27 -6.44
CA PRO A 122 14.15 -4.81 -6.43
C PRO A 122 14.50 -4.11 -5.11
N GLN A 123 15.79 -3.86 -4.89
CA GLN A 123 16.26 -3.11 -3.72
C GLN A 123 16.41 -1.61 -4.03
N ASN A 124 16.28 -0.78 -2.99
CA ASN A 124 16.54 0.66 -3.03
C ASN A 124 15.80 1.40 -4.15
N LYS A 125 14.51 1.11 -4.31
CA LYS A 125 13.63 1.72 -5.32
C LYS A 125 12.42 2.40 -4.69
N LEU A 126 11.93 3.44 -5.36
CA LEU A 126 10.59 3.97 -5.13
C LEU A 126 9.68 3.43 -6.24
N LEU A 127 8.68 2.67 -5.84
CA LEU A 127 7.76 1.98 -6.73
C LEU A 127 6.32 2.31 -6.37
N ARG A 128 5.37 1.92 -7.21
CA ARG A 128 3.94 1.95 -6.89
C ARG A 128 3.29 0.58 -7.07
N PHE A 129 2.21 0.34 -6.37
CA PHE A 129 1.33 -0.78 -6.70
C PHE A 129 0.59 -0.53 -8.02
N VAL A 130 0.19 -1.61 -8.65
CA VAL A 130 -0.64 -1.58 -9.86
C VAL A 130 -1.94 -2.33 -9.60
N ARG A 131 -2.99 -1.91 -10.29
CA ARG A 131 -4.23 -2.65 -10.34
C ARG A 131 -4.02 -3.95 -11.12
N LEU A 132 -4.36 -5.05 -10.47
CA LEU A 132 -4.30 -6.39 -11.05
C LEU A 132 -5.63 -6.70 -11.75
N ALA A 133 -5.55 -7.41 -12.88
CA ALA A 133 -6.75 -7.85 -13.57
C ALA A 133 -7.41 -8.99 -12.78
N HIS A 134 -8.69 -8.84 -12.41
CA HIS A 134 -9.40 -9.81 -11.57
C HIS A 134 -9.41 -11.23 -12.17
N HIS A 135 -9.59 -11.36 -13.48
CA HIS A 135 -9.59 -12.66 -14.18
C HIS A 135 -8.23 -13.38 -14.15
N LYS A 136 -7.15 -12.71 -13.69
CA LYS A 136 -5.80 -13.27 -13.54
C LYS A 136 -5.45 -13.59 -12.09
N ILE A 137 -6.36 -13.39 -11.13
CA ILE A 137 -6.03 -13.50 -9.70
C ILE A 137 -5.44 -14.87 -9.35
N ASN A 138 -5.96 -15.96 -9.91
CA ASN A 138 -5.43 -17.30 -9.64
C ASN A 138 -3.98 -17.45 -10.13
N SER A 139 -3.68 -17.04 -11.36
CA SER A 139 -2.31 -17.11 -11.89
C SER A 139 -1.36 -16.16 -11.16
N ILE A 140 -1.84 -15.00 -10.73
CA ILE A 140 -1.07 -14.05 -9.93
C ILE A 140 -0.79 -14.63 -8.53
N TRP A 141 -1.76 -15.34 -7.95
CA TRP A 141 -1.60 -16.04 -6.68
C TRP A 141 -0.53 -17.14 -6.76
N GLU A 142 -0.54 -17.93 -7.83
CA GLU A 142 0.49 -18.94 -8.10
C GLU A 142 1.86 -18.30 -8.25
N GLU A 143 1.96 -17.19 -8.98
CA GLU A 143 3.22 -16.45 -9.12
C GLU A 143 3.72 -15.90 -7.79
N MET A 144 2.84 -15.31 -6.95
CA MET A 144 3.21 -14.85 -5.61
C MET A 144 3.77 -16.00 -4.75
N ASN A 145 3.15 -17.17 -4.81
CA ASN A 145 3.63 -18.35 -4.10
C ASN A 145 4.99 -18.82 -4.64
N PHE A 146 5.16 -18.82 -5.95
CA PHE A 146 6.44 -19.15 -6.57
C PHE A 146 7.56 -18.22 -6.10
N GLN A 147 7.32 -16.89 -6.10
CA GLN A 147 8.30 -15.91 -5.64
C GLN A 147 8.61 -16.03 -4.15
N ASN A 148 7.62 -16.31 -3.30
CA ASN A 148 7.83 -16.57 -1.89
C ASN A 148 8.71 -17.81 -1.67
N ASN A 149 8.44 -18.90 -2.39
CA ASN A 149 9.23 -20.13 -2.33
C ASN A 149 10.68 -19.89 -2.81
N LYS A 150 10.85 -19.18 -3.92
CA LYS A 150 12.15 -18.81 -4.47
C LYS A 150 12.96 -17.96 -3.49
N ALA A 151 12.32 -17.03 -2.80
CA ALA A 151 12.95 -16.16 -1.80
C ALA A 151 13.22 -16.89 -0.46
N GLY A 152 12.56 -18.00 -0.18
CA GLY A 152 12.58 -18.68 1.12
C GLY A 152 11.96 -17.85 2.25
N GLU A 153 11.10 -16.89 1.89
CA GLU A 153 10.43 -15.99 2.83
C GLU A 153 9.11 -15.48 2.24
N VAL A 154 8.19 -15.04 3.11
CA VAL A 154 6.92 -14.45 2.67
C VAL A 154 7.16 -13.02 2.23
N VAL A 155 7.33 -12.79 0.93
CA VAL A 155 7.43 -11.46 0.30
C VAL A 155 6.04 -10.91 -0.01
N TRP A 156 5.18 -11.77 -0.56
CA TRP A 156 3.80 -11.45 -0.91
C TRP A 156 2.83 -12.11 0.05
N GLU A 157 2.05 -11.32 0.79
CA GLU A 157 1.06 -11.81 1.75
C GLU A 157 -0.33 -12.08 1.15
N GLY A 158 -0.57 -11.71 -0.11
CA GLY A 158 -1.86 -11.82 -0.79
C GLY A 158 -2.29 -10.55 -1.51
N PHE A 159 -3.55 -10.15 -1.33
CA PHE A 159 -4.16 -9.01 -2.01
C PHE A 159 -4.79 -8.00 -1.05
N VAL A 160 -4.91 -6.75 -1.55
CA VAL A 160 -5.76 -5.71 -0.97
C VAL A 160 -6.72 -5.24 -2.07
N MET A 161 -8.01 -5.17 -1.75
CA MET A 161 -9.06 -4.61 -2.58
C MET A 161 -9.45 -3.25 -2.03
N LYS A 162 -9.50 -2.23 -2.89
CA LYS A 162 -9.82 -0.85 -2.54
C LYS A 162 -10.94 -0.35 -3.44
N ALA A 163 -12.01 0.19 -2.85
CA ALA A 163 -13.09 0.79 -3.64
C ALA A 163 -12.57 1.98 -4.44
N LEU A 164 -12.88 2.02 -5.74
CA LEU A 164 -12.38 3.03 -6.67
C LEU A 164 -12.96 4.43 -6.42
N ASP A 165 -14.19 4.49 -5.92
CA ASP A 165 -14.94 5.70 -5.62
C ASP A 165 -14.69 6.24 -4.18
N ASP A 166 -13.87 5.54 -3.38
CA ASP A 166 -13.57 5.95 -2.01
C ASP A 166 -12.81 7.28 -1.97
N ALA A 167 -13.55 8.38 -1.81
CA ALA A 167 -13.01 9.72 -1.63
C ALA A 167 -12.50 9.95 -0.20
N LYS A 168 -12.93 9.11 0.73
CA LYS A 168 -12.59 9.24 2.15
C LYS A 168 -11.40 8.35 2.47
N TYR A 169 -10.21 8.87 2.22
CA TYR A 169 -9.09 8.35 2.99
C TYR A 169 -9.36 8.69 4.45
N PRO A 170 -9.76 7.74 5.27
CA PRO A 170 -10.17 8.09 6.61
C PRO A 170 -8.96 8.47 7.45
N PHE A 171 -8.84 9.75 7.74
CA PHE A 171 -8.07 10.16 8.89
C PHE A 171 -8.78 9.70 10.14
N ILE A 172 -8.13 8.84 10.87
CA ILE A 172 -8.73 8.19 12.01
C ILE A 172 -7.95 8.56 13.23
N THR A 173 -8.69 9.00 14.24
CA THR A 173 -8.19 9.14 15.60
C THR A 173 -8.09 7.77 16.30
N ASN A 174 -8.75 6.74 15.75
CA ASN A 174 -8.76 5.39 16.32
C ASN A 174 -7.81 4.46 15.53
N PRO A 175 -6.67 4.04 16.09
CA PRO A 175 -5.69 3.18 15.41
C PRO A 175 -6.22 1.78 15.07
N ASN A 176 -7.38 1.40 15.60
CA ASN A 176 -8.00 0.10 15.34
C ASN A 176 -9.10 0.15 14.28
N TYR A 177 -9.42 1.32 13.76
CA TYR A 177 -10.43 1.44 12.73
C TYR A 177 -10.00 0.72 11.44
N CYS A 178 -10.90 -0.03 10.86
CA CYS A 178 -10.75 -0.65 9.54
C CYS A 178 -11.75 0.01 8.58
N SER A 179 -11.26 0.46 7.42
CA SER A 179 -12.15 1.00 6.39
C SER A 179 -12.97 -0.12 5.74
N PRO A 180 -14.30 -0.02 5.69
CA PRO A 180 -15.12 -0.99 4.96
C PRO A 180 -14.86 -0.95 3.44
N SER A 181 -14.35 0.17 2.92
CA SER A 181 -13.97 0.33 1.51
C SER A 181 -12.68 -0.39 1.14
N TRP A 182 -11.95 -0.90 2.14
CA TRP A 182 -10.70 -1.62 1.93
C TRP A 182 -10.79 -3.01 2.54
N GLN A 183 -10.49 -4.02 1.74
CA GLN A 183 -10.49 -5.42 2.15
C GLN A 183 -9.13 -6.05 1.87
N LYS A 184 -8.75 -7.04 2.64
CA LYS A 184 -7.52 -7.80 2.41
C LYS A 184 -7.80 -9.29 2.40
N GLN A 185 -7.12 -9.98 1.51
CA GLN A 185 -7.05 -11.43 1.45
C GLN A 185 -5.60 -11.87 1.65
N ARG A 186 -5.34 -12.76 2.59
CA ARG A 186 -4.00 -13.28 2.88
C ARG A 186 -3.83 -14.70 2.41
N ILE A 187 -2.64 -14.98 1.88
CA ILE A 187 -2.15 -16.34 1.70
C ILE A 187 -1.97 -16.94 3.11
N ARG A 188 -2.55 -18.11 3.35
CA ARG A 188 -2.26 -18.89 4.55
C ARG A 188 -1.15 -19.88 4.20
N TRP A 189 -0.08 -19.84 4.96
CA TRP A 189 1.03 -20.79 4.92
C TRP A 189 0.80 -21.84 6.00
#